data_84786a34e55acde17911c2582f0ae123
#
_entry.id   84786a34e55acde17911c2582f0ae123
#
_cell.length_a   1.000
_cell.length_b   1.000
_cell.length_c   1.000
_cell.angle_alpha   90.00
_cell.angle_beta   90.00
_cell.angle_gamma   90.00
#
_symmetry.space_group_name_H-M   'P 1'
#
loop_
_entity.id
_entity.type
_entity.pdbx_description
1 polymer ?
#
loop_
_entity_poly.entity_id
_entity_poly.type
_entity_poly.pdbx_seq_one_letter_code
_entity_poly.pdbx_strand_id
1 'polypeptide(L)'
;GLRQRIPADGGRQYVVKSIPDLLRAVEKHGFISYGKALEFRHSWEAFAPEAQQLLRLLRRQLSAKEGVEAALRSYGNAPRSGPAGGIPLNGEIFDGLVALYAPTGNLGGYTLKTGIPALTMRVEKRRGGVEVSVTPALGWKTGLDNDYLYSEDTIWQLDRAESARMRPALEALCGKSLFFTTGDATAFCSYVLPELGSRVTIEDPERLLLNQIPLEPVVQFYLDAPTRETVRAHLEFLYGEDRVTPEEPGPAGLLRDARAEQRAGRLLGRY
;
A
#
# COMPACT_ATOMS: atom_id res chain seq x y z
N GLY A 1 16.39 -10.59 1.05
CA GLY A 1 16.89 -11.61 1.99
C GLY A 1 18.19 -11.19 2.65
N LEU A 2 18.41 -11.60 3.90
CA LEU A 2 19.64 -11.30 4.64
C LEU A 2 20.82 -12.02 3.98
N ARG A 3 21.93 -11.31 3.80
CA ARG A 3 23.20 -11.89 3.33
C ARG A 3 24.28 -11.64 4.37
N GLN A 4 25.12 -12.63 4.55
CA GLN A 4 26.26 -12.56 5.46
C GLN A 4 27.55 -12.68 4.67
N ARG A 5 28.52 -11.80 4.95
CA ARG A 5 29.88 -11.91 4.44
C ARG A 5 30.71 -12.66 5.48
N ILE A 6 31.42 -13.70 5.06
CA ILE A 6 32.31 -14.48 5.93
C ILE A 6 33.75 -14.20 5.52
N PRO A 7 34.52 -13.44 6.34
CA PRO A 7 35.89 -13.06 6.01
C PRO A 7 36.81 -14.27 5.87
N ALA A 8 36.61 -15.32 6.68
CA ALA A 8 37.41 -16.54 6.65
C ALA A 8 37.34 -17.31 5.30
N ASP A 9 36.30 -17.04 4.47
CA ASP A 9 36.16 -17.62 3.13
C ASP A 9 36.37 -16.56 2.05
N GLY A 10 37.43 -15.76 2.18
CA GLY A 10 37.77 -14.72 1.21
C GLY A 10 36.72 -13.60 1.09
N GLY A 11 35.87 -13.43 2.10
CA GLY A 11 34.84 -12.40 2.13
C GLY A 11 33.64 -12.68 1.22
N ARG A 12 33.42 -13.93 0.82
CA ARG A 12 32.23 -14.34 0.06
C ARG A 12 30.95 -14.06 0.81
N GLN A 13 29.89 -13.76 0.05
CA GLN A 13 28.56 -13.51 0.60
C GLN A 13 27.70 -14.76 0.53
N TYR A 14 27.07 -15.09 1.61
CA TYR A 14 26.15 -16.22 1.74
C TYR A 14 24.73 -15.73 2.09
N VAL A 15 23.74 -16.33 1.46
CA VAL A 15 22.34 -16.08 1.79
C VAL A 15 21.98 -16.79 3.07
N VAL A 16 21.45 -16.06 4.04
CA VAL A 16 20.90 -16.63 5.28
C VAL A 16 19.54 -17.25 4.96
N LYS A 17 19.46 -18.58 4.97
CA LYS A 17 18.23 -19.32 4.64
C LYS A 17 17.17 -19.19 5.74
N SER A 18 17.58 -19.12 6.99
CA SER A 18 16.72 -19.03 8.16
C SER A 18 17.27 -18.00 9.13
N ILE A 19 16.58 -16.89 9.29
CA ILE A 19 16.94 -15.86 10.29
C ILE A 19 16.81 -16.41 11.71
N PRO A 20 15.74 -17.16 12.08
CA PRO A 20 15.64 -17.76 13.39
C PRO A 20 16.81 -18.70 13.73
N ASP A 21 17.26 -19.52 12.78
CA ASP A 21 18.37 -20.43 13.03
C ASP A 21 19.69 -19.68 13.17
N LEU A 22 19.91 -18.63 12.39
CA LEU A 22 21.07 -17.76 12.57
C LEU A 22 21.09 -17.14 13.97
N LEU A 23 19.97 -16.59 14.43
CA LEU A 23 19.88 -15.96 15.76
C LEU A 23 20.14 -16.99 16.88
N ARG A 24 19.57 -18.19 16.78
CA ARG A 24 19.84 -19.27 17.74
C ARG A 24 21.31 -19.74 17.73
N ALA A 25 21.92 -19.81 16.53
CA ALA A 25 23.32 -20.16 16.40
C ALA A 25 24.23 -19.10 17.04
N VAL A 26 23.96 -17.81 16.84
CA VAL A 26 24.70 -16.71 17.46
C VAL A 26 24.59 -16.74 18.97
N GLU A 27 23.42 -17.03 19.54
CA GLU A 27 23.21 -17.12 20.99
C GLU A 27 23.91 -18.34 21.64
N LYS A 28 23.87 -19.47 20.95
CA LYS A 28 24.39 -20.73 21.44
C LYS A 28 25.82 -21.01 21.02
N HIS A 29 26.49 -20.07 20.37
CA HIS A 29 27.79 -20.26 19.73
C HIS A 29 27.80 -21.48 18.80
N GLY A 30 26.69 -21.67 18.06
CA GLY A 30 26.46 -22.84 17.21
C GLY A 30 27.02 -22.68 15.82
N PHE A 31 26.95 -23.76 15.06
CA PHE A 31 27.39 -23.82 13.67
C PHE A 31 26.19 -23.67 12.71
N ILE A 32 26.45 -23.05 11.57
CA ILE A 32 25.53 -23.05 10.41
C ILE A 32 26.31 -23.50 9.18
N SER A 33 25.72 -24.43 8.45
CA SER A 33 26.28 -24.91 7.18
C SER A 33 25.81 -24.02 6.01
N TYR A 34 26.79 -23.52 5.27
CA TYR A 34 26.59 -22.74 4.04
C TYR A 34 26.98 -23.60 2.82
N GLY A 35 26.04 -24.46 2.42
CA GLY A 35 26.31 -25.48 1.41
C GLY A 35 27.05 -26.70 1.94
N LYS A 36 27.71 -27.45 1.05
CA LYS A 36 28.38 -28.73 1.41
C LYS A 36 29.81 -28.55 1.98
N ALA A 37 30.39 -27.38 1.75
CA ALA A 37 31.84 -27.18 1.99
C ALA A 37 32.16 -26.18 3.09
N LEU A 38 31.22 -25.42 3.59
CA LEU A 38 31.46 -24.41 4.60
C LEU A 38 30.51 -24.55 5.78
N GLU A 39 31.08 -24.78 6.93
CA GLU A 39 30.41 -24.70 8.22
C GLU A 39 31.09 -23.62 9.05
N PHE A 40 30.31 -22.67 9.56
CA PHE A 40 30.85 -21.53 10.32
C PHE A 40 30.19 -21.42 11.68
N ARG A 41 31.02 -21.26 12.72
CA ARG A 41 30.57 -21.03 14.09
C ARG A 41 30.25 -19.57 14.29
N HIS A 42 29.05 -19.31 14.76
CA HIS A 42 28.55 -17.93 14.98
C HIS A 42 28.68 -17.56 16.48
N SER A 43 29.05 -16.31 16.71
CA SER A 43 28.97 -15.65 18.02
C SER A 43 28.67 -14.17 17.80
N TRP A 44 28.25 -13.46 18.86
CA TRP A 44 27.98 -12.03 18.77
C TRP A 44 29.21 -11.23 18.35
N GLU A 45 30.37 -11.58 18.88
CA GLU A 45 31.65 -10.90 18.64
C GLU A 45 32.15 -11.06 17.20
N ALA A 46 31.67 -12.07 16.49
CA ALA A 46 32.00 -12.28 15.08
C ALA A 46 31.34 -11.27 14.14
N PHE A 47 30.39 -10.46 14.61
CA PHE A 47 29.68 -9.48 13.81
C PHE A 47 30.16 -8.05 14.12
N ALA A 48 30.19 -7.21 13.06
CA ALA A 48 30.40 -5.78 13.22
C ALA A 48 29.29 -5.15 14.10
N PRO A 49 29.58 -4.05 14.82
CA PRO A 49 28.62 -3.44 15.77
C PRO A 49 27.24 -3.15 15.15
N GLU A 50 27.20 -2.68 13.92
CA GLU A 50 25.96 -2.39 13.20
C GLU A 50 25.16 -3.67 12.93
N ALA A 51 25.85 -4.75 12.53
CA ALA A 51 25.22 -6.05 12.33
C ALA A 51 24.70 -6.65 13.66
N GLN A 52 25.42 -6.44 14.76
CA GLN A 52 24.93 -6.84 16.09
C GLN A 52 23.64 -6.12 16.47
N GLN A 53 23.54 -4.80 16.18
CA GLN A 53 22.32 -4.04 16.43
C GLN A 53 21.14 -4.58 15.63
N LEU A 54 21.35 -4.87 14.34
CA LEU A 54 20.34 -5.52 13.49
C LEU A 54 19.92 -6.88 14.07
N LEU A 55 20.87 -7.74 14.43
CA LEU A 55 20.56 -9.06 14.99
C LEU A 55 19.79 -8.96 16.31
N ARG A 56 20.12 -7.99 17.19
CA ARG A 56 19.39 -7.73 18.44
C ARG A 56 17.95 -7.27 18.17
N LEU A 57 17.73 -6.39 17.17
CA LEU A 57 16.39 -5.98 16.75
C LEU A 57 15.58 -7.20 16.30
N LEU A 58 16.12 -7.99 15.38
CA LEU A 58 15.48 -9.19 14.86
C LEU A 58 15.22 -10.24 15.97
N ARG A 59 16.12 -10.34 16.95
CA ARG A 59 15.96 -11.27 18.08
C ARG A 59 14.82 -10.89 19.01
N ARG A 60 14.67 -9.61 19.32
CA ARG A 60 13.51 -9.11 20.10
C ARG A 60 12.20 -9.50 19.44
N GLN A 61 12.10 -9.30 18.14
CA GLN A 61 10.90 -9.63 17.37
C GLN A 61 10.62 -11.13 17.30
N LEU A 62 11.67 -11.95 17.18
CA LEU A 62 11.52 -13.40 17.22
C LEU A 62 11.02 -13.87 18.59
N SER A 63 11.55 -13.31 19.68
CA SER A 63 11.11 -13.65 21.04
C SER A 63 9.65 -13.26 21.29
N ALA A 64 9.25 -12.08 20.85
CA ALA A 64 7.86 -11.62 20.93
C ALA A 64 6.91 -12.56 20.17
N LYS A 65 7.29 -12.96 18.95
CA LYS A 65 6.53 -13.91 18.14
C LYS A 65 6.44 -15.29 18.82
N GLU A 66 7.56 -15.84 19.29
CA GLU A 66 7.60 -17.13 19.99
C GLU A 66 6.72 -17.12 21.25
N GLY A 67 6.70 -16.00 21.99
CA GLY A 67 5.82 -15.82 23.15
C GLY A 67 4.34 -15.82 22.77
N VAL A 68 3.95 -15.11 21.71
CA VAL A 68 2.56 -15.08 21.21
C VAL A 68 2.16 -16.46 20.69
N GLU A 69 2.99 -17.14 19.91
CA GLU A 69 2.71 -18.49 19.41
C GLU A 69 2.58 -19.50 20.56
N ALA A 70 3.41 -19.41 21.60
CA ALA A 70 3.29 -20.25 22.77
C ALA A 70 1.96 -20.04 23.50
N ALA A 71 1.56 -18.78 23.70
CA ALA A 71 0.27 -18.43 24.29
C ALA A 71 -0.91 -18.95 23.43
N LEU A 72 -0.90 -18.76 22.11
CA LEU A 72 -1.95 -19.26 21.22
C LEU A 72 -2.04 -20.78 21.19
N ARG A 73 -0.92 -21.50 21.28
CA ARG A 73 -0.93 -22.98 21.39
C ARG A 73 -1.59 -23.47 22.68
N SER A 74 -1.42 -22.74 23.78
CA SER A 74 -2.07 -23.08 25.05
C SER A 74 -3.60 -22.97 24.97
N TYR A 75 -4.14 -22.16 24.05
CA TYR A 75 -5.58 -22.03 23.78
C TYR A 75 -6.09 -22.88 22.61
N GLY A 76 -5.27 -23.77 22.05
CA GLY A 76 -5.65 -24.65 20.94
C GLY A 76 -5.80 -23.98 19.57
N ASN A 77 -5.44 -22.70 19.44
CA ASN A 77 -5.63 -21.87 18.24
C ASN A 77 -4.30 -21.44 17.58
N ALA A 78 -3.30 -22.31 17.52
CA ALA A 78 -2.03 -21.95 16.87
C ALA A 78 -2.21 -21.81 15.35
N PRO A 79 -1.98 -20.64 14.76
CA PRO A 79 -1.92 -20.52 13.31
C PRO A 79 -0.71 -21.33 12.82
N ARG A 80 -0.90 -22.02 11.67
CA ARG A 80 0.23 -22.68 11.01
C ARG A 80 1.27 -21.61 10.68
N SER A 81 2.48 -21.81 11.19
CA SER A 81 3.62 -20.90 11.01
C SER A 81 3.76 -20.42 9.57
N GLY A 82 3.97 -19.10 9.41
CA GLY A 82 4.32 -18.49 8.12
C GLY A 82 5.60 -19.11 7.52
N PRO A 83 6.04 -18.67 6.34
CA PRO A 83 7.13 -19.28 5.62
C PRO A 83 8.34 -19.49 6.53
N ALA A 84 8.78 -20.75 6.62
CA ALA A 84 9.92 -21.14 7.45
C ALA A 84 11.13 -20.28 7.06
N GLY A 85 11.72 -19.58 8.03
CA GLY A 85 13.00 -18.88 7.86
C GLY A 85 12.95 -17.36 7.86
N GLY A 86 11.76 -16.73 7.87
CA GLY A 86 11.61 -15.26 7.92
C GLY A 86 11.06 -14.75 9.24
N ILE A 87 11.30 -13.46 9.51
CA ILE A 87 10.61 -12.69 10.55
C ILE A 87 9.65 -11.75 9.85
N PRO A 88 8.36 -11.71 10.24
CA PRO A 88 7.40 -10.79 9.62
C PRO A 88 7.84 -9.35 9.81
N LEU A 89 7.73 -8.54 8.76
CA LEU A 89 7.96 -7.11 8.86
C LEU A 89 6.81 -6.48 9.66
N ASN A 90 7.16 -5.65 10.63
CA ASN A 90 6.24 -4.82 11.40
C ASN A 90 6.85 -3.42 11.57
N GLY A 91 6.09 -2.47 12.16
CA GLY A 91 6.53 -1.10 12.36
C GLY A 91 7.81 -0.98 13.16
N GLU A 92 7.95 -1.72 14.25
CA GLU A 92 9.16 -1.69 15.09
C GLU A 92 10.41 -2.16 14.33
N ILE A 93 10.29 -3.23 13.52
CA ILE A 93 11.40 -3.66 12.65
C ILE A 93 11.68 -2.60 11.59
N PHE A 94 10.65 -2.05 10.96
CA PHE A 94 10.82 -1.04 9.92
C PHE A 94 11.51 0.20 10.46
N ASP A 95 11.02 0.76 11.57
CA ASP A 95 11.59 1.94 12.23
C ASP A 95 13.03 1.68 12.73
N GLY A 96 13.26 0.50 13.28
CA GLY A 96 14.61 0.07 13.70
C GLY A 96 15.57 -0.06 12.52
N LEU A 97 15.11 -0.57 11.37
CA LEU A 97 15.90 -0.60 10.13
C LEU A 97 16.18 0.80 9.59
N VAL A 98 15.18 1.68 9.58
CA VAL A 98 15.36 3.09 9.21
C VAL A 98 16.42 3.74 10.10
N ALA A 99 16.32 3.60 11.42
CA ALA A 99 17.27 4.17 12.37
C ALA A 99 18.71 3.65 12.18
N LEU A 100 18.87 2.35 11.91
CA LEU A 100 20.18 1.74 11.72
C LEU A 100 20.84 2.13 10.39
N TYR A 101 20.06 2.34 9.34
CA TYR A 101 20.57 2.55 7.99
C TYR A 101 20.34 3.95 7.43
N ALA A 102 19.64 4.84 8.16
CA ALA A 102 19.47 6.24 7.78
C ALA A 102 20.78 6.96 7.41
N PRO A 103 21.90 6.74 8.12
CA PRO A 103 23.19 7.38 7.77
C PRO A 103 23.75 6.93 6.41
N THR A 104 23.45 5.71 5.98
CA THR A 104 23.96 5.13 4.73
C THR A 104 22.95 5.20 3.59
N GLY A 105 21.68 5.49 3.91
CA GLY A 105 20.58 5.58 2.94
C GLY A 105 20.21 4.28 2.24
N ASN A 106 20.86 3.16 2.57
CA ASN A 106 20.74 1.95 1.79
C ASN A 106 20.77 0.69 2.65
N LEU A 107 19.69 -0.06 2.68
CA LEU A 107 19.58 -1.39 3.26
C LEU A 107 19.76 -2.45 2.16
N GLY A 108 21.01 -2.73 1.78
CA GLY A 108 21.32 -3.83 0.85
C GLY A 108 20.66 -3.66 -0.54
N GLY A 109 20.55 -2.45 -1.04
CA GLY A 109 19.90 -2.10 -2.29
C GLY A 109 18.48 -1.55 -2.13
N TYR A 110 17.91 -1.55 -0.92
CA TYR A 110 16.58 -0.99 -0.67
C TYR A 110 16.64 0.34 0.06
N THR A 111 15.81 1.28 -0.37
CA THR A 111 15.51 2.52 0.34
C THR A 111 14.24 2.32 1.18
N LEU A 112 14.25 2.77 2.43
CA LEU A 112 13.07 2.72 3.32
C LEU A 112 12.44 4.10 3.41
N LYS A 113 11.13 4.18 3.19
CA LYS A 113 10.35 5.43 3.25
C LYS A 113 9.05 5.21 4.00
N THR A 114 8.42 6.27 4.43
CA THR A 114 7.07 6.27 5.02
C THR A 114 6.10 6.99 4.09
N GLY A 115 4.83 6.60 4.16
CA GLY A 115 3.76 7.20 3.36
C GLY A 115 3.64 6.62 1.96
N ILE A 116 2.69 7.15 1.21
CA ILE A 116 2.38 6.68 -0.14
C ILE A 116 3.29 7.39 -1.14
N PRO A 117 3.95 6.65 -2.07
CA PRO A 117 4.76 7.27 -3.11
C PRO A 117 3.93 8.14 -4.05
N ALA A 118 4.58 9.14 -4.65
CA ALA A 118 4.03 9.79 -5.83
C ALA A 118 3.97 8.79 -6.99
N LEU A 119 2.84 8.76 -7.68
CA LEU A 119 2.58 7.83 -8.77
C LEU A 119 2.45 8.61 -10.08
N THR A 120 2.97 8.07 -11.16
CA THR A 120 2.70 8.55 -12.50
C THR A 120 1.86 7.52 -13.24
N MET A 121 0.72 7.92 -13.72
CA MET A 121 -0.18 7.10 -14.53
C MET A 121 -0.02 7.50 -16.00
N ARG A 122 0.47 6.59 -16.82
CA ARG A 122 0.55 6.77 -18.26
C ARG A 122 -0.63 6.11 -18.93
N VAL A 123 -1.33 6.88 -19.78
CA VAL A 123 -2.55 6.48 -20.46
C VAL A 123 -2.26 6.27 -21.95
N GLU A 124 -2.59 5.09 -22.46
CA GLU A 124 -2.37 4.74 -23.85
C GLU A 124 -3.65 4.17 -24.48
N LYS A 125 -3.90 4.55 -25.74
CA LYS A 125 -5.01 3.98 -26.49
C LYS A 125 -4.72 2.55 -26.90
N ARG A 126 -5.69 1.66 -26.71
CA ARG A 126 -5.64 0.27 -27.20
C ARG A 126 -6.91 -0.07 -27.94
N ARG A 127 -6.89 -1.17 -28.69
CA ARG A 127 -8.07 -1.63 -29.39
C ARG A 127 -9.21 -1.95 -28.41
N GLY A 128 -10.29 -1.20 -28.47
CA GLY A 128 -11.47 -1.41 -27.62
C GLY A 128 -11.45 -0.72 -26.27
N GLY A 129 -10.43 0.11 -25.97
CA GLY A 129 -10.37 0.80 -24.70
C GLY A 129 -9.07 1.58 -24.46
N VAL A 130 -8.76 1.74 -23.20
CA VAL A 130 -7.62 2.50 -22.69
C VAL A 130 -6.80 1.62 -21.76
N GLU A 131 -5.49 1.60 -21.96
CA GLU A 131 -4.55 0.97 -21.03
C GLU A 131 -3.89 2.02 -20.15
N VAL A 132 -3.86 1.76 -18.85
CA VAL A 132 -3.21 2.63 -17.86
C VAL A 132 -2.09 1.86 -17.19
N SER A 133 -0.86 2.35 -17.30
CA SER A 133 0.31 1.84 -16.59
C SER A 133 0.71 2.79 -15.47
N VAL A 134 1.23 2.25 -14.37
CA VAL A 134 1.60 3.03 -13.17
C VAL A 134 3.08 2.89 -12.91
N THR A 135 3.73 4.01 -12.64
CA THR A 135 5.16 4.09 -12.27
C THR A 135 5.31 4.82 -10.93
N PRO A 136 6.11 4.30 -9.99
CA PRO A 136 6.81 3.02 -10.04
C PRO A 136 5.83 1.83 -10.01
N ALA A 137 6.22 0.70 -10.59
CA ALA A 137 5.47 -0.53 -10.44
C ALA A 137 5.50 -0.95 -8.97
N LEU A 138 4.33 -1.08 -8.37
CA LEU A 138 4.18 -1.34 -6.94
C LEU A 138 3.70 -2.76 -6.69
N GLY A 139 4.18 -3.35 -5.60
CA GLY A 139 3.57 -4.48 -4.95
C GLY A 139 3.00 -4.09 -3.60
N TRP A 140 1.98 -4.82 -3.14
CA TRP A 140 1.36 -4.64 -1.84
C TRP A 140 1.67 -5.80 -0.90
N LYS A 141 1.94 -5.49 0.36
CA LYS A 141 2.11 -6.50 1.40
C LYS A 141 1.46 -6.04 2.70
N THR A 142 0.52 -6.82 3.20
CA THR A 142 -0.05 -6.61 4.53
C THR A 142 0.93 -7.12 5.60
N GLY A 143 1.29 -6.27 6.54
CA GLY A 143 2.08 -6.62 7.71
C GLY A 143 1.19 -6.90 8.93
N LEU A 144 1.82 -7.04 10.11
CA LEU A 144 1.10 -7.30 11.36
C LEU A 144 0.34 -6.06 11.87
N ASP A 145 0.94 -4.89 11.76
CA ASP A 145 0.48 -3.61 12.30
C ASP A 145 0.30 -2.54 11.23
N ASN A 146 1.11 -2.58 10.18
CA ASN A 146 1.10 -1.65 9.06
C ASN A 146 1.04 -2.40 7.74
N ASP A 147 0.65 -1.71 6.69
CA ASP A 147 0.77 -2.18 5.33
C ASP A 147 2.03 -1.61 4.67
N TYR A 148 2.51 -2.29 3.64
CA TYR A 148 3.73 -1.93 2.94
C TYR A 148 3.52 -1.92 1.44
N LEU A 149 4.01 -0.88 0.78
CA LEU A 149 4.23 -0.87 -0.67
C LEU A 149 5.70 -1.15 -0.94
N TYR A 150 5.99 -1.80 -2.05
CA TYR A 150 7.36 -2.03 -2.47
C TYR A 150 7.51 -1.95 -3.99
N SER A 151 8.64 -1.43 -4.42
CA SER A 151 9.14 -1.48 -5.80
C SER A 151 10.42 -2.32 -5.85
N GLU A 152 11.18 -2.23 -6.96
CA GLU A 152 12.47 -2.94 -7.08
C GLU A 152 13.47 -2.55 -6.00
N ASP A 153 13.51 -1.28 -5.62
CA ASP A 153 14.53 -0.69 -4.77
C ASP A 153 14.01 0.05 -3.54
N THR A 154 12.70 0.18 -3.39
CA THR A 154 12.12 0.99 -2.31
C THR A 154 10.98 0.25 -1.61
N ILE A 155 10.94 0.38 -0.29
CA ILE A 155 9.84 -0.12 0.55
C ILE A 155 9.24 1.08 1.29
N TRP A 156 7.92 1.26 1.17
CA TRP A 156 7.17 2.28 1.91
C TRP A 156 6.32 1.61 2.98
N GLN A 157 6.42 2.12 4.20
CA GLN A 157 5.49 1.80 5.28
C GLN A 157 4.31 2.75 5.21
N LEU A 158 3.11 2.22 5.27
CA LEU A 158 1.87 2.98 5.24
C LEU A 158 1.27 3.05 6.64
N ASP A 159 0.79 4.22 7.04
CA ASP A 159 -0.08 4.35 8.20
C ASP A 159 -1.36 3.53 8.00
N ARG A 160 -1.80 2.83 9.04
CA ARG A 160 -2.93 1.88 8.94
C ARG A 160 -4.25 2.57 8.61
N ALA A 161 -4.47 3.77 9.13
CA ALA A 161 -5.70 4.53 8.85
C ALA A 161 -5.69 5.05 7.41
N GLU A 162 -4.53 5.54 6.93
CA GLU A 162 -4.36 5.98 5.55
C GLU A 162 -4.48 4.80 4.58
N SER A 163 -3.82 3.68 4.89
CA SER A 163 -3.85 2.48 4.04
C SER A 163 -5.25 1.88 3.94
N ALA A 164 -6.01 1.83 5.03
CA ALA A 164 -7.37 1.30 5.03
C ALA A 164 -8.29 2.07 4.08
N ARG A 165 -8.14 3.41 4.01
CA ARG A 165 -8.92 4.26 3.10
C ARG A 165 -8.52 4.06 1.64
N MET A 166 -7.22 4.00 1.37
CA MET A 166 -6.69 3.99 0.00
C MET A 166 -6.45 2.57 -0.54
N ARG A 167 -6.58 1.56 0.30
CA ARG A 167 -6.25 0.18 -0.04
C ARG A 167 -6.92 -0.31 -1.33
N PRO A 168 -8.23 -0.14 -1.55
CA PRO A 168 -8.86 -0.62 -2.78
C PRO A 168 -8.26 0.01 -4.03
N ALA A 169 -7.95 1.32 -3.97
CA ALA A 169 -7.34 2.05 -5.08
C ALA A 169 -5.89 1.60 -5.32
N LEU A 170 -5.08 1.47 -4.27
CA LEU A 170 -3.69 1.06 -4.38
C LEU A 170 -3.55 -0.40 -4.81
N GLU A 171 -4.36 -1.33 -4.28
CA GLU A 171 -4.35 -2.73 -4.70
C GLU A 171 -4.72 -2.89 -6.18
N ALA A 172 -5.68 -2.09 -6.68
CA ALA A 172 -6.04 -2.08 -8.09
C ALA A 172 -4.87 -1.62 -8.99
N LEU A 173 -4.02 -0.72 -8.50
CA LEU A 173 -2.87 -0.18 -9.23
C LEU A 173 -1.60 -1.01 -9.09
N CYS A 174 -1.56 -1.95 -8.13
CA CYS A 174 -0.37 -2.75 -7.88
C CYS A 174 -0.14 -3.82 -8.95
N GLY A 175 1.07 -3.82 -9.50
CA GLY A 175 1.64 -4.95 -10.23
C GLY A 175 1.18 -5.16 -11.66
N LYS A 176 0.26 -4.33 -12.22
CA LYS A 176 -0.25 -4.55 -13.59
C LYS A 176 -0.65 -3.25 -14.26
N SER A 177 -0.57 -3.23 -15.59
CA SER A 177 -1.34 -2.28 -16.36
C SER A 177 -2.83 -2.62 -16.24
N LEU A 178 -3.67 -1.60 -16.14
CA LEU A 178 -5.13 -1.73 -16.12
C LEU A 178 -5.67 -1.44 -17.50
N PHE A 179 -6.58 -2.27 -17.96
CA PHE A 179 -7.32 -2.03 -19.20
C PHE A 179 -8.76 -1.64 -18.87
N PHE A 180 -9.21 -0.54 -19.41
CA PHE A 180 -10.55 -0.02 -19.22
C PHE A 180 -11.32 0.03 -20.55
N THR A 181 -12.54 -0.48 -20.54
CA THR A 181 -13.56 -0.06 -21.50
C THR A 181 -14.02 1.36 -21.16
N THR A 182 -14.79 2.01 -22.01
CA THR A 182 -15.29 3.39 -21.74
C THR A 182 -16.08 3.48 -20.43
N GLY A 183 -16.96 2.50 -20.14
CA GLY A 183 -17.74 2.49 -18.90
C GLY A 183 -16.86 2.30 -17.65
N ASP A 184 -15.88 1.39 -17.73
CA ASP A 184 -14.94 1.13 -16.63
C ASP A 184 -14.03 2.34 -16.36
N ALA A 185 -13.61 3.05 -17.42
CA ALA A 185 -12.81 4.28 -17.31
C ALA A 185 -13.57 5.37 -16.55
N THR A 186 -14.86 5.56 -16.85
CA THR A 186 -15.71 6.51 -16.11
C THR A 186 -15.82 6.14 -14.64
N ALA A 187 -16.06 4.86 -14.32
CA ALA A 187 -16.12 4.38 -12.94
C ALA A 187 -14.78 4.57 -12.20
N PHE A 188 -13.66 4.27 -12.86
CA PHE A 188 -12.34 4.51 -12.30
C PHE A 188 -12.10 5.99 -11.98
N CYS A 189 -12.42 6.88 -12.91
CA CYS A 189 -12.29 8.33 -12.73
C CYS A 189 -13.20 8.87 -11.60
N SER A 190 -14.40 8.30 -11.45
CA SER A 190 -15.38 8.74 -10.45
C SER A 190 -15.07 8.22 -9.04
N TYR A 191 -14.56 7.01 -8.91
CA TYR A 191 -14.47 6.33 -7.60
C TYR A 191 -13.05 6.05 -7.12
N VAL A 192 -12.10 5.81 -8.01
CA VAL A 192 -10.73 5.45 -7.65
C VAL A 192 -9.80 6.65 -7.68
N LEU A 193 -9.82 7.38 -8.77
CA LEU A 193 -8.91 8.51 -8.98
C LEU A 193 -9.00 9.60 -7.90
N PRO A 194 -10.19 10.01 -7.42
CA PRO A 194 -10.30 11.00 -6.35
C PRO A 194 -9.69 10.57 -5.01
N GLU A 195 -9.66 9.25 -4.72
CA GLU A 195 -9.02 8.73 -3.49
C GLU A 195 -7.50 8.85 -3.53
N LEU A 196 -6.92 8.82 -4.73
CA LEU A 196 -5.48 8.98 -4.94
C LEU A 196 -5.05 10.45 -4.82
N GLY A 197 -5.96 11.39 -5.14
CA GLY A 197 -5.77 12.83 -5.00
C GLY A 197 -4.53 13.35 -5.74
N SER A 198 -3.83 14.30 -5.12
CA SER A 198 -2.61 14.92 -5.68
C SER A 198 -1.38 14.02 -5.73
N ARG A 199 -1.49 12.77 -5.25
CA ARG A 199 -0.39 11.80 -5.29
C ARG A 199 -0.18 11.18 -6.66
N VAL A 200 -1.11 11.39 -7.57
CA VAL A 200 -1.06 10.83 -8.93
C VAL A 200 -0.91 11.94 -9.94
N THR A 201 0.13 11.83 -10.76
CA THR A 201 0.29 12.63 -11.99
C THR A 201 -0.23 11.81 -13.16
N ILE A 202 -1.10 12.39 -13.99
CA ILE A 202 -1.71 11.71 -15.14
C ILE A 202 -1.04 12.21 -16.41
N GLU A 203 -0.34 11.31 -17.12
CA GLU A 203 0.20 11.53 -18.45
C GLU A 203 -0.79 10.98 -19.49
N ASP A 204 -1.70 11.83 -19.94
CA ASP A 204 -2.79 11.50 -20.88
C ASP A 204 -2.80 12.52 -22.02
N PRO A 205 -1.84 12.44 -22.96
CA PRO A 205 -1.69 13.41 -24.04
C PRO A 205 -2.89 13.47 -24.99
N GLU A 206 -3.60 12.33 -25.15
CA GLU A 206 -4.80 12.26 -25.99
C GLU A 206 -6.10 12.54 -25.20
N ARG A 207 -6.00 12.84 -23.92
CA ARG A 207 -7.13 13.09 -22.99
C ARG A 207 -8.14 11.95 -22.93
N LEU A 208 -7.70 10.73 -23.11
CA LEU A 208 -8.56 9.53 -23.16
C LEU A 208 -9.25 9.24 -21.83
N LEU A 209 -8.49 9.41 -20.73
CA LEU A 209 -8.97 9.23 -19.37
C LEU A 209 -9.48 10.54 -18.77
N LEU A 210 -8.79 11.66 -19.03
CA LEU A 210 -9.17 12.97 -18.51
C LEU A 210 -10.55 13.42 -19.01
N ASN A 211 -10.93 13.07 -20.23
CA ASN A 211 -12.27 13.32 -20.75
C ASN A 211 -13.37 12.47 -20.08
N GLN A 212 -13.00 11.46 -19.26
CA GLN A 212 -13.92 10.63 -18.48
C GLN A 212 -14.04 11.09 -17.01
N ILE A 213 -13.33 12.15 -16.63
CA ILE A 213 -13.45 12.73 -15.29
C ILE A 213 -14.78 13.48 -15.23
N PRO A 214 -15.68 13.13 -14.29
CA PRO A 214 -16.94 13.85 -14.14
C PRO A 214 -16.71 15.33 -13.81
N LEU A 215 -17.54 16.18 -14.32
CA LEU A 215 -17.57 17.57 -13.90
C LEU A 215 -18.06 17.64 -12.45
N GLU A 216 -17.48 18.54 -11.65
CA GLU A 216 -17.99 18.81 -10.32
C GLU A 216 -19.28 19.65 -10.42
N PRO A 217 -20.41 19.17 -9.84
CA PRO A 217 -21.66 19.90 -9.93
C PRO A 217 -21.70 21.06 -8.94
N VAL A 218 -22.35 22.14 -9.34
CA VAL A 218 -22.83 23.13 -8.40
C VAL A 218 -24.15 22.63 -7.82
N VAL A 219 -24.18 22.40 -6.51
CA VAL A 219 -25.37 21.89 -5.83
C VAL A 219 -26.30 23.06 -5.49
N GLN A 220 -27.52 23.01 -6.00
CA GLN A 220 -28.57 23.97 -5.67
C GLN A 220 -29.63 23.29 -4.80
N PHE A 221 -29.97 23.97 -3.73
CA PHE A 221 -30.95 23.51 -2.77
C PHE A 221 -32.17 24.43 -2.78
N TYR A 222 -33.31 23.87 -3.04
CA TYR A 222 -34.58 24.64 -3.13
C TYR A 222 -35.50 24.23 -2.00
N LEU A 223 -36.17 25.23 -1.41
CA LEU A 223 -37.16 25.05 -0.38
C LEU A 223 -38.46 25.72 -0.87
N ASP A 224 -39.51 24.93 -1.01
CA ASP A 224 -40.85 25.40 -1.31
C ASP A 224 -41.78 25.17 -0.13
N ALA A 225 -42.65 26.12 0.13
CA ALA A 225 -43.71 26.03 1.13
C ALA A 225 -45.09 25.94 0.45
N PRO A 226 -45.45 24.77 -0.11
CA PRO A 226 -46.73 24.62 -0.84
C PRO A 226 -47.94 24.83 0.07
N THR A 227 -47.79 24.68 1.37
CA THR A 227 -48.81 25.02 2.39
C THR A 227 -48.14 25.69 3.57
N ARG A 228 -48.93 26.23 4.52
CA ARG A 228 -48.40 26.80 5.79
C ARG A 228 -47.80 25.76 6.71
N GLU A 229 -48.07 24.50 6.52
CA GLU A 229 -47.68 23.38 7.41
C GLU A 229 -46.65 22.45 6.75
N THR A 230 -46.40 22.61 5.47
CA THR A 230 -45.46 21.73 4.75
C THR A 230 -44.39 22.50 4.01
N VAL A 231 -43.15 22.04 4.21
CA VAL A 231 -41.98 22.50 3.43
C VAL A 231 -41.52 21.34 2.56
N ARG A 232 -41.32 21.58 1.29
CA ARG A 232 -40.73 20.62 0.37
C ARG A 232 -39.31 21.08 0.04
N ALA A 233 -38.39 20.17 0.16
CA ALA A 233 -37.01 20.39 -0.21
C ALA A 233 -36.63 19.51 -1.42
N HIS A 234 -35.91 20.08 -2.39
CA HIS A 234 -35.37 19.31 -3.50
C HIS A 234 -33.98 19.81 -3.89
N LEU A 235 -33.19 18.92 -4.49
CA LEU A 235 -31.85 19.17 -4.97
C LEU A 235 -31.82 19.23 -6.48
N GLU A 236 -31.06 20.18 -7.00
CA GLU A 236 -30.66 20.23 -8.40
C GLU A 236 -29.12 20.29 -8.47
N PHE A 237 -28.56 19.66 -9.48
CA PHE A 237 -27.14 19.67 -9.78
C PHE A 237 -26.92 20.38 -11.13
N LEU A 238 -26.05 21.39 -11.10
CA LEU A 238 -25.66 22.10 -12.31
C LEU A 238 -24.29 21.62 -12.75
N TYR A 239 -24.23 21.11 -13.98
CA TYR A 239 -23.00 20.70 -14.66
C TYR A 239 -22.74 21.65 -15.84
N GLY A 240 -22.11 22.79 -15.57
CA GLY A 240 -22.02 23.86 -16.54
C GLY A 240 -23.39 24.46 -16.84
N GLU A 241 -23.90 24.29 -18.06
CA GLU A 241 -25.22 24.75 -18.47
C GLU A 241 -26.33 23.72 -18.23
N ASP A 242 -25.95 22.44 -18.02
CA ASP A 242 -26.91 21.37 -17.83
C ASP A 242 -27.40 21.32 -16.35
N ARG A 243 -28.72 21.16 -16.21
CA ARG A 243 -29.39 21.05 -14.93
C ARG A 243 -30.04 19.66 -14.82
N VAL A 244 -29.79 18.96 -13.74
CA VAL A 244 -30.32 17.62 -13.49
C VAL A 244 -30.77 17.46 -12.04
N THR A 245 -31.81 16.64 -11.84
CA THR A 245 -32.23 16.21 -10.52
C THR A 245 -31.64 14.82 -10.17
N PRO A 246 -31.67 14.39 -8.89
CA PRO A 246 -31.17 13.06 -8.50
C PRO A 246 -31.84 11.91 -9.27
N GLU A 247 -33.12 12.05 -9.61
CA GLU A 247 -33.94 11.02 -10.24
C GLU A 247 -33.79 10.97 -11.76
N GLU A 248 -33.28 12.05 -12.38
CA GLU A 248 -33.17 12.15 -13.84
C GLU A 248 -31.82 11.56 -14.34
N PRO A 249 -31.84 10.85 -15.47
CA PRO A 249 -30.60 10.30 -16.04
C PRO A 249 -29.64 11.37 -16.55
N GLY A 250 -30.12 12.60 -16.77
CA GLY A 250 -29.39 13.70 -17.40
C GLY A 250 -29.27 13.60 -18.92
N PRO A 251 -28.73 14.65 -19.57
CA PRO A 251 -28.51 14.67 -21.00
C PRO A 251 -27.49 13.61 -21.45
N ALA A 252 -27.67 13.13 -22.69
CA ALA A 252 -26.75 12.16 -23.28
C ALA A 252 -25.31 12.74 -23.34
N GLY A 253 -24.33 12.02 -22.81
CA GLY A 253 -22.93 12.43 -22.77
C GLY A 253 -22.52 13.25 -21.55
N LEU A 254 -23.45 13.61 -20.68
CA LEU A 254 -23.12 14.24 -19.40
C LEU A 254 -22.51 13.21 -18.44
N LEU A 255 -21.27 13.47 -17.99
CA LEU A 255 -20.58 12.67 -16.96
C LEU A 255 -20.89 13.27 -15.58
N ARG A 256 -21.77 12.64 -14.83
CA ARG A 256 -22.21 13.07 -13.50
C ARG A 256 -21.24 12.60 -12.42
N ASP A 257 -20.93 13.47 -11.44
CA ASP A 257 -20.21 13.09 -10.22
C ASP A 257 -21.18 12.50 -9.20
N ALA A 258 -21.44 11.20 -9.32
CA ALA A 258 -22.33 10.47 -8.43
C ALA A 258 -21.93 10.58 -6.94
N ARG A 259 -20.63 10.80 -6.63
CA ARG A 259 -20.15 11.00 -5.25
C ARG A 259 -20.53 12.37 -4.70
N ALA A 260 -20.36 13.42 -5.49
CA ALA A 260 -20.76 14.77 -5.08
C ALA A 260 -22.27 14.83 -4.86
N GLU A 261 -23.04 14.25 -5.77
CA GLU A 261 -24.50 14.16 -5.66
C GLU A 261 -24.94 13.37 -4.42
N GLN A 262 -24.31 12.20 -4.16
CA GLN A 262 -24.63 11.40 -2.98
C GLN A 262 -24.24 12.11 -1.68
N ARG A 263 -23.12 12.85 -1.65
CA ARG A 263 -22.75 13.67 -0.49
C ARG A 263 -23.81 14.74 -0.20
N ALA A 264 -24.27 15.44 -1.24
CA ALA A 264 -25.32 16.44 -1.12
C ALA A 264 -26.66 15.83 -0.64
N GLY A 265 -27.06 14.70 -1.19
CA GLY A 265 -28.25 13.98 -0.75
C GLY A 265 -28.18 13.53 0.72
N ARG A 266 -27.03 13.09 1.21
CA ARG A 266 -26.84 12.73 2.63
C ARG A 266 -26.91 13.95 3.55
N LEU A 267 -26.52 15.12 3.12
CA LEU A 267 -26.67 16.35 3.89
C LEU A 267 -28.16 16.71 4.04
N LEU A 268 -28.92 16.59 2.96
CA LEU A 268 -30.38 16.81 2.98
C LEU A 268 -31.11 15.84 3.91
N GLY A 269 -30.76 14.56 3.89
CA GLY A 269 -31.41 13.52 4.70
C GLY A 269 -31.08 13.57 6.20
N ARG A 270 -30.27 14.53 6.66
CA ARG A 270 -29.96 14.76 8.08
C ARG A 270 -30.85 15.85 8.72
N TYR A 271 -31.64 16.54 7.96
CA TYR A 271 -32.60 17.58 8.37
C TYR A 271 -34.02 17.15 8.06
#